data_3e1961cebe4f25b0ee776997a03822ab
#
_entry.id   3e1961cebe4f25b0ee776997a03822ab
#
_cell.length_a   1.000
_cell.length_b   1.000
_cell.length_c   1.000
_cell.angle_alpha   90.00
_cell.angle_beta   90.00
_cell.angle_gamma   90.00
#
_symmetry.space_group_name_H-M   'P 1'
#
loop_
_entity.id
_entity.type
_entity.pdbx_description
1 polymer ?
#
loop_
_entity_poly.entity_id
_entity_poly.type
_entity_poly.pdbx_seq_one_letter_code
_entity_poly.pdbx_strand_id
1 'polypeptide(L)'
;VQSSVYDQAVQVAKQTAAQIAVDQPTKEGEHIGPLSSRVQFDKVQGLIKVGMDEGADLVAGGLGKPEGFEAGYFVKPTIFAGVNNQMAIAKEEIFGPVLTMIPFDTEEQAIEIANDTPYGLAAYLSTGNDERAKRVAGQLRAGMVSLNSASQDYTAPFGGYKQSGNGREWGEFGFDDFLEIKGITS
;
A
#
# COMPACT_ATOMS: atom_id res chain seq x y z
N VAL A 1 -10.12 -0.81 -7.36
CA VAL A 1 -11.52 -0.56 -6.98
C VAL A 1 -12.43 -0.98 -8.12
N GLN A 2 -13.53 -1.71 -7.83
CA GLN A 2 -14.49 -2.11 -8.86
C GLN A 2 -15.11 -0.88 -9.56
N SER A 3 -15.20 -0.90 -10.89
CA SER A 3 -15.62 0.25 -11.70
C SER A 3 -17.00 0.78 -11.32
N SER A 4 -17.94 -0.10 -10.92
CA SER A 4 -19.29 0.31 -10.53
C SER A 4 -19.37 1.21 -9.28
N VAL A 5 -18.33 1.26 -8.46
CA VAL A 5 -18.23 2.10 -7.24
C VAL A 5 -17.01 2.99 -7.25
N TYR A 6 -16.29 3.05 -8.37
CA TYR A 6 -15.00 3.73 -8.46
C TYR A 6 -15.10 5.22 -8.14
N ASP A 7 -16.01 5.94 -8.78
CA ASP A 7 -16.18 7.37 -8.57
C ASP A 7 -16.56 7.70 -7.11
N GLN A 8 -17.41 6.86 -6.52
CA GLN A 8 -17.76 7.02 -5.10
C GLN A 8 -16.53 6.81 -4.20
N ALA A 9 -15.73 5.78 -4.48
CA ALA A 9 -14.50 5.50 -3.73
C ALA A 9 -13.49 6.65 -3.86
N VAL A 10 -13.32 7.23 -5.05
CA VAL A 10 -12.48 8.41 -5.28
C VAL A 10 -12.94 9.60 -4.45
N GLN A 11 -14.24 9.87 -4.39
CA GLN A 11 -14.78 10.94 -3.55
C GLN A 11 -14.55 10.72 -2.06
N VAL A 12 -14.76 9.49 -1.58
CA VAL A 12 -14.46 9.11 -0.18
C VAL A 12 -12.98 9.29 0.12
N ALA A 13 -12.09 8.81 -0.75
CA ALA A 13 -10.65 8.95 -0.58
C ALA A 13 -10.24 10.43 -0.53
N LYS A 14 -10.79 11.28 -1.40
CA LYS A 14 -10.58 12.74 -1.39
C LYS A 14 -10.98 13.38 -0.07
N GLN A 15 -12.17 13.03 0.43
CA GLN A 15 -12.68 13.56 1.70
C GLN A 15 -11.82 13.10 2.89
N THR A 16 -11.40 11.82 2.88
CA THR A 16 -10.53 11.28 3.91
C THR A 16 -9.16 11.98 3.90
N ALA A 17 -8.55 12.17 2.73
CA ALA A 17 -7.27 12.88 2.62
C ALA A 17 -7.34 14.32 3.16
N ALA A 18 -8.46 14.99 2.97
CA ALA A 18 -8.68 16.35 3.50
C ALA A 18 -8.81 16.40 5.04
N GLN A 19 -9.14 15.26 5.67
CA GLN A 19 -9.27 15.14 7.13
C GLN A 19 -7.97 14.66 7.80
N ILE A 20 -7.03 14.11 7.05
CA ILE A 20 -5.75 13.65 7.60
C ILE A 20 -4.93 14.86 8.05
N ALA A 21 -4.72 14.97 9.36
CA ALA A 21 -3.83 15.97 9.91
C ALA A 21 -2.37 15.64 9.58
N VAL A 22 -1.59 16.66 9.25
CA VAL A 22 -0.13 16.56 9.17
C VAL A 22 0.44 17.39 10.31
N ASP A 23 1.29 16.81 11.17
CA ASP A 23 1.84 17.55 12.29
C ASP A 23 3.21 16.99 12.75
N GLN A 24 3.81 17.68 13.73
CA GLN A 24 5.07 17.29 14.34
C GLN A 24 4.91 15.98 15.12
N PRO A 25 5.87 15.04 15.03
CA PRO A 25 5.79 13.74 15.69
C PRO A 25 5.78 13.82 17.22
N THR A 26 6.11 14.99 17.79
CA THR A 26 6.07 15.24 19.24
C THR A 26 4.70 15.68 19.76
N LYS A 27 3.74 15.95 18.86
CA LYS A 27 2.37 16.28 19.27
C LYS A 27 1.56 15.02 19.51
N GLU A 28 0.67 15.09 20.49
CA GLU A 28 -0.32 14.05 20.73
C GLU A 28 -1.45 14.12 19.70
N GLY A 29 -2.07 12.99 19.42
CA GLY A 29 -3.20 12.85 18.50
C GLY A 29 -2.91 12.04 17.26
N GLU A 30 -3.95 11.86 16.41
CA GLU A 30 -3.85 11.12 15.15
C GLU A 30 -3.41 12.07 14.03
N HIS A 31 -2.18 11.94 13.60
CA HIS A 31 -1.63 12.70 12.47
C HIS A 31 -0.51 11.93 11.78
N ILE A 32 -0.17 12.32 10.57
CA ILE A 32 1.03 11.83 9.88
C ILE A 32 2.19 12.81 10.10
N GLY A 33 3.36 12.25 10.39
CA GLY A 33 4.60 13.02 10.58
C GLY A 33 5.37 13.24 9.27
N PRO A 34 6.62 13.74 9.37
CA PRO A 34 7.50 13.92 8.22
C PRO A 34 8.06 12.58 7.72
N LEU A 35 8.53 12.56 6.49
CA LEU A 35 9.36 11.48 5.97
C LEU A 35 10.72 11.42 6.70
N SER A 36 11.38 10.27 6.63
CA SER A 36 12.59 9.97 7.38
C SER A 36 13.82 10.81 6.96
N SER A 37 13.87 11.29 5.72
CA SER A 37 15.05 11.96 5.18
C SER A 37 14.75 12.85 3.99
N ARG A 38 15.72 13.70 3.63
CA ARG A 38 15.69 14.53 2.42
C ARG A 38 15.61 13.66 1.16
N VAL A 39 16.38 12.58 1.10
CA VAL A 39 16.42 11.67 -0.04
C VAL A 39 15.03 11.06 -0.28
N GLN A 40 14.36 10.62 0.81
CA GLN A 40 13.01 10.08 0.71
C GLN A 40 11.99 11.14 0.30
N PHE A 41 12.11 12.36 0.83
CA PHE A 41 11.25 13.47 0.43
C PHE A 41 11.39 13.77 -1.08
N ASP A 42 12.62 13.89 -1.57
CA ASP A 42 12.88 14.17 -2.97
C ASP A 42 12.39 13.03 -3.88
N LYS A 43 12.52 11.74 -3.47
CA LYS A 43 11.95 10.58 -4.16
C LYS A 43 10.43 10.68 -4.27
N VAL A 44 9.74 10.94 -3.16
CA VAL A 44 8.27 11.04 -3.13
C VAL A 44 7.78 12.20 -3.99
N GLN A 45 8.40 13.39 -3.88
CA GLN A 45 8.06 14.53 -4.73
C GLN A 45 8.30 14.24 -6.22
N GLY A 46 9.39 13.55 -6.53
CA GLY A 46 9.70 13.12 -7.91
C GLY A 46 8.63 12.16 -8.46
N LEU A 47 8.20 11.16 -7.67
CA LEU A 47 7.16 10.23 -8.10
C LEU A 47 5.77 10.88 -8.19
N ILE A 48 5.43 11.83 -7.31
CA ILE A 48 4.21 12.63 -7.46
C ILE A 48 4.23 13.39 -8.80
N LYS A 49 5.38 14.01 -9.13
CA LYS A 49 5.53 14.70 -10.42
C LYS A 49 5.38 13.73 -11.60
N VAL A 50 6.02 12.55 -11.54
CA VAL A 50 5.90 11.52 -12.58
C VAL A 50 4.45 11.11 -12.77
N GLY A 51 3.69 10.85 -11.70
CA GLY A 51 2.27 10.52 -11.82
C GLY A 51 1.44 11.59 -12.53
N MET A 52 1.71 12.86 -12.25
CA MET A 52 1.07 13.98 -12.96
C MET A 52 1.48 14.03 -14.44
N ASP A 53 2.77 13.84 -14.73
CA ASP A 53 3.30 13.87 -16.09
C ASP A 53 2.81 12.68 -16.95
N GLU A 54 2.57 11.51 -16.33
CA GLU A 54 1.97 10.31 -16.96
C GLU A 54 0.46 10.41 -17.16
N GLY A 55 -0.17 11.49 -16.68
CA GLY A 55 -1.58 11.77 -16.89
C GLY A 55 -2.52 11.12 -15.88
N ALA A 56 -2.03 10.72 -14.71
CA ALA A 56 -2.91 10.32 -13.61
C ALA A 56 -3.68 11.54 -13.05
N ASP A 57 -4.93 11.35 -12.67
CA ASP A 57 -5.78 12.40 -12.12
C ASP A 57 -5.38 12.72 -10.68
N LEU A 58 -4.77 13.87 -10.43
CA LEU A 58 -4.47 14.35 -9.09
C LEU A 58 -5.75 14.77 -8.37
N VAL A 59 -6.23 13.95 -7.45
CA VAL A 59 -7.51 14.16 -6.73
C VAL A 59 -7.33 14.98 -5.45
N ALA A 60 -6.19 14.79 -4.77
CA ALA A 60 -5.84 15.49 -3.53
C ALA A 60 -4.32 15.60 -3.37
N GLY A 61 -3.86 16.57 -2.56
CA GLY A 61 -2.44 16.74 -2.24
C GLY A 61 -1.61 17.35 -3.35
N GLY A 62 -0.63 16.59 -3.86
CA GLY A 62 0.29 17.01 -4.92
C GLY A 62 1.61 17.56 -4.40
N LEU A 63 2.33 18.25 -5.28
CA LEU A 63 3.67 18.74 -5.01
C LEU A 63 3.75 19.74 -3.86
N GLY A 64 4.95 19.83 -3.29
CA GLY A 64 5.28 20.76 -2.22
C GLY A 64 4.89 20.25 -0.84
N LYS A 65 5.10 21.10 0.14
CA LYS A 65 4.81 20.81 1.55
C LYS A 65 3.41 21.27 1.94
N PRO A 66 2.83 20.71 3.01
CA PRO A 66 1.62 21.27 3.63
C PRO A 66 1.89 22.71 4.13
N GLU A 67 0.85 23.51 4.18
CA GLU A 67 0.91 24.87 4.72
C GLU A 67 1.38 24.86 6.18
N GLY A 68 2.27 25.79 6.55
CA GLY A 68 2.86 25.88 7.88
C GLY A 68 4.02 24.92 8.17
N PHE A 69 4.46 24.14 7.18
CA PHE A 69 5.56 23.18 7.33
C PHE A 69 6.72 23.47 6.35
N GLU A 70 7.24 24.69 6.36
CA GLU A 70 8.37 25.09 5.50
C GLU A 70 9.67 24.32 5.84
N ALA A 71 9.86 23.97 7.11
CA ALA A 71 10.96 23.13 7.58
C ALA A 71 10.54 21.64 7.65
N GLY A 72 11.53 20.74 7.62
CA GLY A 72 11.29 19.28 7.66
C GLY A 72 10.83 18.67 6.34
N TYR A 73 10.55 17.37 6.36
CA TYR A 73 10.26 16.55 5.17
C TYR A 73 8.79 16.15 5.08
N PHE A 74 7.91 17.11 5.35
CA PHE A 74 6.46 16.89 5.31
C PHE A 74 5.94 16.84 3.88
N VAL A 75 5.04 15.90 3.60
CA VAL A 75 4.38 15.69 2.32
C VAL A 75 2.87 15.75 2.51
N LYS A 76 2.16 16.34 1.57
CA LYS A 76 0.70 16.37 1.57
C LYS A 76 0.15 14.95 1.32
N PRO A 77 -0.87 14.48 2.07
CA PRO A 77 -1.63 13.31 1.67
C PRO A 77 -2.09 13.45 0.23
N THR A 78 -1.60 12.56 -0.64
CA THR A 78 -1.76 12.70 -2.09
C THR A 78 -2.52 11.51 -2.65
N ILE A 79 -3.50 11.76 -3.51
CA ILE A 79 -4.31 10.72 -4.15
C ILE A 79 -4.31 10.92 -5.65
N PHE A 80 -4.01 9.85 -6.36
CA PHE A 80 -4.16 9.74 -7.80
C PHE A 80 -5.27 8.76 -8.16
N ALA A 81 -6.16 9.19 -9.06
CA ALA A 81 -7.18 8.36 -9.70
C ALA A 81 -6.83 8.13 -11.19
N GLY A 82 -7.59 7.26 -11.86
CA GLY A 82 -7.36 6.96 -13.27
C GLY A 82 -6.02 6.30 -13.55
N VAL A 83 -5.41 5.70 -12.53
CA VAL A 83 -4.10 5.04 -12.64
C VAL A 83 -4.24 3.67 -13.29
N ASN A 84 -3.22 3.23 -14.00
CA ASN A 84 -3.09 1.87 -14.52
C ASN A 84 -1.69 1.32 -14.25
N ASN A 85 -1.52 0.00 -14.39
CA ASN A 85 -0.25 -0.67 -14.08
C ASN A 85 0.90 -0.36 -15.04
N GLN A 86 0.73 0.46 -16.08
CA GLN A 86 1.84 0.92 -16.93
C GLN A 86 2.50 2.17 -16.34
N MET A 87 1.82 2.88 -15.44
CA MET A 87 2.34 4.07 -14.79
C MET A 87 3.38 3.71 -13.72
N ALA A 88 4.44 4.52 -13.62
CA ALA A 88 5.51 4.30 -12.65
C ALA A 88 4.99 4.33 -11.21
N ILE A 89 4.04 5.22 -10.91
CA ILE A 89 3.44 5.36 -9.58
C ILE A 89 2.60 4.14 -9.14
N ALA A 90 2.25 3.23 -10.07
CA ALA A 90 1.59 1.97 -9.75
C ALA A 90 2.58 0.84 -9.44
N LYS A 91 3.79 0.90 -9.98
CA LYS A 91 4.80 -0.16 -9.85
C LYS A 91 5.90 0.13 -8.85
N GLU A 92 6.26 1.42 -8.70
CA GLU A 92 7.30 1.83 -7.77
C GLU A 92 6.75 1.93 -6.35
N GLU A 93 7.51 1.45 -5.38
CA GLU A 93 7.21 1.68 -3.97
C GLU A 93 7.55 3.14 -3.61
N ILE A 94 6.52 3.99 -3.55
CA ILE A 94 6.70 5.43 -3.29
C ILE A 94 7.25 5.67 -1.87
N PHE A 95 6.79 4.88 -0.91
CA PHE A 95 7.15 4.97 0.51
C PHE A 95 6.88 6.34 1.13
N GLY A 96 5.67 6.84 0.89
CA GLY A 96 5.16 8.13 1.36
C GLY A 96 3.64 8.15 1.37
N PRO A 97 2.99 9.25 1.81
CA PRO A 97 1.54 9.34 1.93
C PRO A 97 0.87 9.57 0.55
N VAL A 98 1.05 8.62 -0.35
CA VAL A 98 0.52 8.65 -1.72
C VAL A 98 -0.30 7.40 -1.99
N LEU A 99 -1.54 7.57 -2.39
CA LEU A 99 -2.46 6.51 -2.79
C LEU A 99 -2.72 6.59 -4.29
N THR A 100 -2.60 5.46 -4.98
CA THR A 100 -3.00 5.29 -6.38
C THR A 100 -4.24 4.43 -6.46
N MET A 101 -5.23 4.86 -7.25
CA MET A 101 -6.51 4.15 -7.40
C MET A 101 -6.64 3.67 -8.85
N ILE A 102 -6.78 2.34 -9.00
CA ILE A 102 -6.90 1.66 -10.28
C ILE A 102 -8.30 1.06 -10.38
N PRO A 103 -9.10 1.36 -11.42
CA PRO A 103 -10.38 0.71 -11.66
C PRO A 103 -10.19 -0.70 -12.19
N PHE A 104 -11.15 -1.59 -11.91
CA PHE A 104 -11.26 -2.91 -12.53
C PHE A 104 -12.73 -3.28 -12.77
N ASP A 105 -12.98 -4.12 -13.78
CA ASP A 105 -14.33 -4.54 -14.16
C ASP A 105 -14.65 -5.96 -13.68
N THR A 106 -13.67 -6.88 -13.70
CA THR A 106 -13.87 -8.27 -13.31
C THR A 106 -12.95 -8.69 -12.18
N GLU A 107 -13.30 -9.79 -11.50
CA GLU A 107 -12.51 -10.38 -10.44
C GLU A 107 -11.12 -10.80 -10.93
N GLU A 108 -11.06 -11.39 -12.12
CA GLU A 108 -9.82 -11.83 -12.75
C GLU A 108 -8.89 -10.64 -13.03
N GLN A 109 -9.45 -9.55 -13.56
CA GLN A 109 -8.70 -8.32 -13.77
C GLN A 109 -8.17 -7.73 -12.45
N ALA A 110 -8.96 -7.77 -11.38
CA ALA A 110 -8.50 -7.30 -10.06
C ALA A 110 -7.29 -8.11 -9.57
N ILE A 111 -7.33 -9.44 -9.72
CA ILE A 111 -6.25 -10.34 -9.34
C ILE A 111 -5.00 -10.09 -10.19
N GLU A 112 -5.18 -9.92 -11.51
CA GLU A 112 -4.09 -9.61 -12.43
C GLU A 112 -3.40 -8.29 -12.06
N ILE A 113 -4.18 -7.21 -11.88
CA ILE A 113 -3.67 -5.89 -11.46
C ILE A 113 -2.92 -5.99 -10.13
N ALA A 114 -3.50 -6.65 -9.13
CA ALA A 114 -2.88 -6.78 -7.81
C ALA A 114 -1.58 -7.59 -7.83
N ASN A 115 -1.46 -8.54 -8.74
CA ASN A 115 -0.27 -9.39 -8.88
C ASN A 115 0.81 -8.81 -9.80
N ASP A 116 0.48 -7.82 -10.63
CA ASP A 116 1.42 -7.17 -11.56
C ASP A 116 2.28 -6.11 -10.87
N THR A 117 3.06 -6.57 -9.90
CA THR A 117 4.03 -5.77 -9.14
C THR A 117 5.25 -6.63 -8.79
N PRO A 118 6.47 -6.07 -8.68
CA PRO A 118 7.63 -6.81 -8.19
C PRO A 118 7.57 -7.13 -6.69
N TYR A 119 6.65 -6.53 -5.95
CA TYR A 119 6.47 -6.69 -4.51
C TYR A 119 5.35 -7.68 -4.17
N GLY A 120 5.28 -8.08 -2.90
CA GLY A 120 4.26 -8.99 -2.40
C GLY A 120 4.31 -9.15 -0.88
N LEU A 121 4.42 -8.05 -0.13
CA LEU A 121 4.41 -8.12 1.34
C LEU A 121 3.00 -8.39 1.86
N ALA A 122 2.08 -7.50 1.57
CA ALA A 122 0.71 -7.56 2.08
C ALA A 122 -0.31 -7.20 1.01
N ALA A 123 -1.49 -7.78 1.13
CA ALA A 123 -2.67 -7.40 0.39
C ALA A 123 -3.86 -7.23 1.34
N TYR A 124 -4.79 -6.37 0.94
CA TYR A 124 -6.03 -6.11 1.66
C TYR A 124 -7.20 -6.33 0.71
N LEU A 125 -8.15 -7.17 1.12
CA LEU A 125 -9.30 -7.52 0.29
C LEU A 125 -10.59 -7.23 1.05
N SER A 126 -11.47 -6.44 0.45
CA SER A 126 -12.80 -6.14 0.99
C SER A 126 -13.89 -6.68 0.07
N THR A 127 -14.76 -7.52 0.58
CA THR A 127 -15.91 -8.09 -0.14
C THR A 127 -16.98 -8.55 0.85
N GLY A 128 -18.25 -8.43 0.48
CA GLY A 128 -19.37 -8.96 1.27
C GLY A 128 -19.65 -10.46 1.06
N ASN A 129 -18.76 -11.20 0.36
CA ASN A 129 -18.93 -12.63 0.10
C ASN A 129 -17.70 -13.41 0.57
N ASP A 130 -17.88 -14.25 1.60
CA ASP A 130 -16.80 -14.98 2.26
C ASP A 130 -16.13 -16.03 1.37
N GLU A 131 -16.88 -16.68 0.47
CA GLU A 131 -16.31 -17.64 -0.47
C GLU A 131 -15.43 -16.94 -1.50
N ARG A 132 -15.88 -15.78 -1.99
CA ARG A 132 -15.06 -14.92 -2.85
C ARG A 132 -13.82 -14.44 -2.11
N ALA A 133 -13.94 -14.01 -0.86
CA ALA A 133 -12.80 -13.57 -0.05
C ALA A 133 -11.71 -14.65 0.00
N LYS A 134 -12.06 -15.87 0.34
CA LYS A 134 -11.11 -17.01 0.40
C LYS A 134 -10.52 -17.36 -0.96
N ARG A 135 -11.35 -17.40 -1.99
CA ARG A 135 -10.92 -17.73 -3.36
C ARG A 135 -9.94 -16.70 -3.92
N VAL A 136 -10.25 -15.42 -3.77
CA VAL A 136 -9.38 -14.33 -4.25
C VAL A 136 -8.11 -14.25 -3.43
N ALA A 137 -8.20 -14.34 -2.10
CA ALA A 137 -7.03 -14.33 -1.23
C ALA A 137 -6.01 -15.41 -1.61
N GLY A 138 -6.47 -16.61 -1.96
CA GLY A 138 -5.59 -17.71 -2.41
C GLY A 138 -4.89 -17.44 -3.75
N GLN A 139 -5.34 -16.46 -4.53
CA GLN A 139 -4.75 -16.10 -5.82
C GLN A 139 -3.86 -14.84 -5.76
N LEU A 140 -3.91 -14.08 -4.66
CA LEU A 140 -3.05 -12.92 -4.47
C LEU A 140 -1.63 -13.36 -4.12
N ARG A 141 -0.64 -12.83 -4.83
CA ARG A 141 0.79 -13.14 -4.67
C ARG A 141 1.43 -12.24 -3.61
N ALA A 142 0.89 -12.29 -2.40
CA ALA A 142 1.38 -11.60 -1.22
C ALA A 142 1.56 -12.59 -0.07
N GLY A 143 2.51 -12.31 0.81
CA GLY A 143 2.79 -13.16 1.97
C GLY A 143 1.71 -13.05 3.05
N MET A 144 0.99 -11.93 3.08
CA MET A 144 -0.13 -11.69 3.98
C MET A 144 -1.33 -11.17 3.19
N VAL A 145 -2.53 -11.64 3.55
CA VAL A 145 -3.79 -11.12 3.00
C VAL A 145 -4.78 -10.88 4.13
N SER A 146 -5.11 -9.61 4.36
CA SER A 146 -6.13 -9.21 5.33
C SER A 146 -7.50 -9.08 4.67
N LEU A 147 -8.51 -9.72 5.26
CA LEU A 147 -9.87 -9.73 4.74
C LEU A 147 -10.75 -8.77 5.54
N ASN A 148 -11.49 -7.89 4.85
CA ASN A 148 -12.53 -7.04 5.44
C ASN A 148 -12.04 -6.25 6.68
N SER A 149 -10.85 -5.66 6.59
CA SER A 149 -10.22 -4.90 7.67
C SER A 149 -9.99 -5.72 8.96
N ALA A 150 -9.74 -7.03 8.83
CA ALA A 150 -9.37 -7.86 9.98
C ALA A 150 -8.17 -7.26 10.71
N SER A 151 -8.23 -7.27 12.03
CA SER A 151 -7.11 -6.87 12.86
C SER A 151 -5.91 -7.80 12.66
N GLN A 152 -4.73 -7.27 12.94
CA GLN A 152 -3.49 -8.03 12.82
C GLN A 152 -3.47 -9.20 13.81
N ASP A 153 -3.18 -10.39 13.29
CA ASP A 153 -3.02 -11.61 14.07
C ASP A 153 -1.54 -11.97 14.15
N TYR A 154 -0.94 -11.78 15.33
CA TYR A 154 0.48 -12.09 15.58
C TYR A 154 0.78 -13.60 15.66
N THR A 155 -0.23 -14.45 15.63
CA THR A 155 -0.04 -15.91 15.49
C THR A 155 0.07 -16.35 14.03
N ALA A 156 -0.33 -15.48 13.09
CA ALA A 156 -0.12 -15.69 11.68
C ALA A 156 1.30 -15.25 11.26
N PRO A 157 1.92 -15.93 10.27
CA PRO A 157 3.26 -15.56 9.82
C PRO A 157 3.24 -14.20 9.12
N PHE A 158 4.23 -13.38 9.44
CA PHE A 158 4.54 -12.12 8.76
C PHE A 158 5.69 -12.32 7.78
N GLY A 159 5.55 -11.85 6.57
CA GLY A 159 6.60 -11.90 5.55
C GLY A 159 6.04 -11.78 4.14
N GLY A 160 6.92 -11.62 3.17
CA GLY A 160 6.57 -11.29 1.81
C GLY A 160 6.80 -12.39 0.79
N TYR A 161 6.43 -12.06 -0.44
CA TYR A 161 6.78 -12.76 -1.66
C TYR A 161 7.62 -11.85 -2.55
N LYS A 162 8.22 -12.39 -3.60
CA LYS A 162 8.96 -11.64 -4.63
C LYS A 162 10.05 -10.76 -3.99
N GLN A 163 10.17 -9.49 -4.40
CA GLN A 163 11.19 -8.56 -3.88
C GLN A 163 10.93 -8.07 -2.45
N SER A 164 9.75 -8.33 -1.88
CA SER A 164 9.48 -8.06 -0.47
C SER A 164 10.16 -9.03 0.49
N GLY A 165 10.86 -10.05 -0.04
CA GLY A 165 11.59 -11.06 0.75
C GLY A 165 10.75 -12.31 0.99
N ASN A 166 11.44 -13.42 1.36
CA ASN A 166 10.83 -14.74 1.51
C ASN A 166 10.84 -15.28 2.95
N GLY A 167 11.55 -14.62 3.88
CA GLY A 167 11.56 -15.01 5.29
C GLY A 167 10.19 -14.85 5.94
N ARG A 168 10.03 -15.47 7.08
CA ARG A 168 8.82 -15.32 7.91
C ARG A 168 9.21 -14.95 9.33
N GLU A 169 8.43 -14.02 9.89
CA GLU A 169 8.42 -13.68 11.29
C GLU A 169 7.06 -14.07 11.87
N TRP A 170 6.93 -14.10 13.18
CA TRP A 170 5.73 -14.40 13.94
C TRP A 170 5.16 -15.81 13.74
N GLY A 171 4.28 -16.20 14.64
CA GLY A 171 3.68 -17.52 14.66
C GLY A 171 4.72 -18.64 14.79
N GLU A 172 4.31 -19.83 14.44
CA GLU A 172 5.20 -21.03 14.46
C GLU A 172 6.28 -20.94 13.38
N PHE A 173 5.94 -20.41 12.21
CA PHE A 173 6.84 -20.32 11.06
C PHE A 173 8.01 -19.35 11.26
N GLY A 174 7.81 -18.30 12.06
CA GLY A 174 8.89 -17.35 12.36
C GLY A 174 10.00 -17.93 13.21
N PHE A 175 9.74 -19.03 13.90
CA PHE A 175 10.74 -19.73 14.69
C PHE A 175 11.67 -20.58 13.84
N ASP A 176 11.22 -21.06 12.70
CA ASP A 176 11.99 -21.95 11.81
C ASP A 176 13.28 -21.30 11.30
N ASP A 177 13.29 -19.98 11.10
CA ASP A 177 14.48 -19.22 10.66
C ASP A 177 15.63 -19.22 11.71
N PHE A 178 15.34 -19.60 12.96
CA PHE A 178 16.31 -19.69 14.06
C PHE A 178 16.74 -21.13 14.38
N LEU A 179 16.26 -22.11 13.61
CA LEU A 179 16.55 -23.54 13.80
C LEU A 179 17.53 -24.07 12.76
N GLU A 180 18.45 -24.90 13.23
CA GLU A 180 19.36 -25.66 12.38
C GLU A 180 18.79 -27.05 12.08
N ILE A 181 18.57 -27.34 10.79
CA ILE A 181 18.08 -28.64 10.33
C ILE A 181 19.24 -29.61 10.17
N LYS A 182 19.18 -30.78 10.84
CA LYS A 182 20.17 -31.85 10.73
C LYS A 182 19.53 -33.12 10.19
N GLY A 183 20.05 -33.63 9.09
CA GLY A 183 19.74 -34.97 8.58
C GLY A 183 20.58 -36.05 9.28
N ILE A 184 19.93 -37.11 9.78
CA ILE A 184 20.58 -38.28 10.33
C ILE A 184 20.11 -39.49 9.51
N THR A 185 21.08 -40.21 8.91
CA THR A 185 20.83 -41.45 8.16
C THR A 185 21.54 -42.58 8.84
N SER A 186 20.94 -43.79 8.88
CA SER A 186 21.48 -45.02 9.44
C SER A 186 21.65 -46.07 8.34
#